data_b70dcc1c8e8d406db2a02abfcc933294
#
_entry.id   b70dcc1c8e8d406db2a02abfcc933294
#
_cell.length_a   1.000
_cell.length_b   1.000
_cell.length_c   1.000
_cell.angle_alpha   90.00
_cell.angle_beta   90.00
_cell.angle_gamma   90.00
#
_symmetry.space_group_name_H-M   'P 1'
#
loop_
_entity.id
_entity.type
_entity.pdbx_description
1 polymer ?
#
loop_
_entity_poly.entity_id
_entity_poly.type
_entity_poly.pdbx_seq_one_letter_code
_entity_poly.pdbx_strand_id
1 'polypeptide(L)'
;MLPPFDAATDHRFAPTRWFEDFAPGERFWIPSRTQTEALFGAFQLASGDNDPIHYDLEYCRRRGHPGMLAHGMQVMIQTAAGAGVFPHLVADSLVAMLECSA
;
A
#
# COMPACT_ATOMS: atom_id res chain seq x y z
N MET A 1 15.80 -24.59 23.69
CA MET A 1 16.68 -23.55 23.10
C MET A 1 16.23 -23.28 21.67
N LEU A 2 16.08 -22.00 21.32
CA LEU A 2 15.78 -21.62 19.95
C LEU A 2 17.03 -21.79 19.08
N PRO A 3 16.87 -22.17 17.79
CA PRO A 3 17.98 -22.18 16.86
C PRO A 3 18.55 -20.77 16.66
N PRO A 4 19.79 -20.64 16.19
CA PRO A 4 20.37 -19.33 15.84
C PRO A 4 19.49 -18.61 14.80
N PHE A 5 19.39 -17.29 14.91
CA PHE A 5 18.69 -16.46 13.94
C PHE A 5 19.40 -16.51 12.57
N ASP A 6 18.62 -16.80 11.52
CA ASP A 6 19.07 -16.75 10.13
C ASP A 6 18.33 -15.65 9.40
N ALA A 7 19.03 -14.56 9.07
CA ALA A 7 18.46 -13.41 8.41
C ALA A 7 17.85 -13.73 7.01
N ALA A 8 18.25 -14.80 6.37
CA ALA A 8 17.70 -15.19 5.07
C ALA A 8 16.28 -15.76 5.18
N THR A 9 15.93 -16.34 6.32
CA THR A 9 14.65 -17.02 6.53
C THR A 9 13.83 -16.45 7.68
N ASP A 10 14.48 -16.02 8.76
CA ASP A 10 13.80 -15.72 10.01
C ASP A 10 13.20 -14.30 10.08
N HIS A 11 13.44 -13.47 9.07
CA HIS A 11 12.80 -12.16 8.96
C HIS A 11 11.37 -12.22 8.40
N ARG A 12 10.89 -13.38 8.02
CA ARG A 12 9.58 -13.57 7.39
C ARG A 12 8.53 -13.94 8.43
N PHE A 13 7.32 -13.40 8.25
CA PHE A 13 6.17 -13.73 9.10
C PHE A 13 5.45 -14.99 8.65
N ALA A 14 5.66 -15.43 7.42
CA ALA A 14 5.00 -16.60 6.86
C ALA A 14 5.87 -17.27 5.80
N PRO A 15 5.72 -18.58 5.57
CA PRO A 15 6.37 -19.26 4.45
C PRO A 15 5.97 -18.65 3.12
N THR A 16 6.90 -18.61 2.16
CA THR A 16 6.59 -18.23 0.79
C THR A 16 5.55 -19.16 0.19
N ARG A 17 4.55 -18.59 -0.46
CA ARG A 17 3.56 -19.33 -1.24
C ARG A 17 3.91 -19.22 -2.71
N TRP A 18 3.73 -20.32 -3.43
CA TRP A 18 3.95 -20.42 -4.85
C TRP A 18 2.63 -20.34 -5.61
N PHE A 19 2.68 -20.28 -6.93
CA PHE A 19 1.48 -20.15 -7.77
C PHE A 19 0.37 -21.14 -7.39
N GLU A 20 0.73 -22.39 -7.14
CA GLU A 20 -0.20 -23.47 -6.81
C GLU A 20 -0.86 -23.32 -5.43
N ASP A 21 -0.27 -22.50 -4.57
CA ASP A 21 -0.75 -22.29 -3.21
C ASP A 21 -1.81 -21.18 -3.11
N PHE A 22 -2.10 -20.48 -4.21
CA PHE A 22 -3.08 -19.42 -4.26
C PHE A 22 -4.35 -19.87 -4.98
N ALA A 23 -5.50 -19.36 -4.52
CA ALA A 23 -6.78 -19.59 -5.15
C ALA A 23 -7.35 -18.27 -5.71
N PRO A 24 -7.96 -18.28 -6.91
CA PRO A 24 -8.68 -17.10 -7.41
C PRO A 24 -9.76 -16.65 -6.42
N GLY A 25 -9.85 -15.35 -6.19
CA GLY A 25 -10.81 -14.77 -5.24
C GLY A 25 -10.38 -14.81 -3.78
N GLU A 26 -9.19 -15.32 -3.49
CA GLU A 26 -8.63 -15.29 -2.12
C GLU A 26 -8.46 -13.84 -1.66
N ARG A 27 -8.76 -13.58 -0.37
CA ARG A 27 -8.73 -12.24 0.22
C ARG A 27 -7.61 -12.12 1.24
N PHE A 28 -6.94 -10.98 1.23
CA PHE A 28 -5.89 -10.65 2.17
C PHE A 28 -6.23 -9.31 2.84
N TRP A 29 -6.14 -9.27 4.16
CA TRP A 29 -6.40 -8.06 4.92
C TRP A 29 -5.14 -7.20 5.01
N ILE A 30 -5.36 -5.90 4.93
CA ILE A 30 -4.33 -4.89 5.12
C ILE A 30 -4.69 -4.13 6.39
N PRO A 31 -3.73 -3.90 7.30
CA PRO A 31 -3.99 -3.12 8.51
C PRO A 31 -4.54 -1.72 8.19
N SER A 32 -5.56 -1.32 8.92
CA SER A 32 -6.12 0.04 8.81
C SER A 32 -5.07 1.07 9.22
N ARG A 33 -5.05 2.20 8.53
CA ARG A 33 -4.20 3.34 8.86
C ARG A 33 -4.80 4.65 8.39
N THR A 34 -4.48 5.72 9.10
CA THR A 34 -4.92 7.06 8.73
C THR A 34 -4.08 7.61 7.58
N GLN A 35 -4.76 8.14 6.57
CA GLN A 35 -4.11 8.92 5.51
C GLN A 35 -3.93 10.36 6.01
N THR A 36 -2.73 10.69 6.44
CA THR A 36 -2.38 12.00 6.97
C THR A 36 -2.04 12.99 5.87
N GLU A 37 -2.08 14.28 6.17
CA GLU A 37 -1.64 15.34 5.24
C GLU A 37 -0.16 15.19 4.86
N ALA A 38 0.66 14.64 5.76
CA ALA A 38 2.05 14.31 5.46
C ALA A 38 2.17 13.27 4.33
N LEU A 39 1.28 12.28 4.30
CA LEU A 39 1.21 11.30 3.20
C LEU A 39 0.74 11.94 1.90
N PHE A 40 -0.18 12.91 1.96
CA PHE A 40 -0.59 13.68 0.78
C PHE A 40 0.62 14.41 0.17
N GLY A 41 1.42 15.08 0.99
CA GLY A 41 2.63 15.76 0.55
C GLY A 41 3.67 14.81 -0.03
N ALA A 42 3.88 13.67 0.59
CA ALA A 42 4.80 12.65 0.09
C ALA A 42 4.37 12.12 -1.28
N PHE A 43 3.08 11.83 -1.47
CA PHE A 43 2.56 11.38 -2.75
C PHE A 43 2.63 12.49 -3.81
N GLN A 44 2.36 13.74 -3.44
CA GLN A 44 2.50 14.89 -4.33
C GLN A 44 3.92 14.99 -4.89
N LEU A 45 4.93 14.85 -4.03
CA LEU A 45 6.34 14.85 -4.44
C LEU A 45 6.67 13.66 -5.35
N ALA A 46 6.21 12.48 -4.99
CA ALA A 46 6.51 11.26 -5.73
C ALA A 46 5.83 11.21 -7.11
N SER A 47 4.61 11.72 -7.21
CA SER A 47 3.78 11.64 -8.43
C SER A 47 3.87 12.88 -9.31
N GLY A 48 4.22 14.04 -8.74
CA GLY A 48 4.09 15.33 -9.42
C GLY A 48 2.65 15.83 -9.57
N ASP A 49 1.69 15.18 -8.91
CA ASP A 49 0.28 15.61 -8.92
C ASP A 49 0.10 16.78 -7.96
N ASN A 50 0.06 17.98 -8.52
CA ASN A 50 -0.02 19.25 -7.82
C ASN A 50 -1.42 19.87 -7.89
N ASP A 51 -2.48 19.10 -8.05
CA ASP A 51 -3.84 19.64 -7.99
C ASP A 51 -4.08 20.23 -6.60
N PRO A 52 -4.51 21.53 -6.52
CA PRO A 52 -4.68 22.21 -5.24
C PRO A 52 -5.70 21.57 -4.32
N ILE A 53 -6.55 20.67 -4.80
CA ILE A 53 -7.50 19.93 -3.97
C ILE A 53 -6.79 19.07 -2.91
N HIS A 54 -5.52 18.75 -3.12
CA HIS A 54 -4.73 17.89 -2.24
C HIS A 54 -3.88 18.66 -1.24
N TYR A 55 -3.66 19.97 -1.43
CA TYR A 55 -2.75 20.73 -0.55
C TYR A 55 -3.23 22.15 -0.17
N ASP A 56 -4.25 22.68 -0.81
CA ASP A 56 -4.76 24.02 -0.52
C ASP A 56 -6.12 23.96 0.18
N LEU A 57 -6.09 24.12 1.50
CA LEU A 57 -7.31 24.03 2.31
C LEU A 57 -8.36 25.06 1.93
N GLU A 58 -7.92 26.30 1.62
CA GLU A 58 -8.85 27.36 1.23
C GLU A 58 -9.49 27.10 -0.13
N TYR A 59 -8.71 26.57 -1.06
CA TYR A 59 -9.25 26.10 -2.34
C TYR A 59 -10.32 25.01 -2.13
N CYS A 60 -10.05 24.04 -1.26
CA CYS A 60 -11.01 22.98 -0.95
C CYS A 60 -12.29 23.54 -0.35
N ARG A 61 -12.19 24.45 0.61
CA ARG A 61 -13.36 25.08 1.25
C ARG A 61 -14.23 25.83 0.25
N ARG A 62 -13.62 26.59 -0.65
CA ARG A 62 -14.37 27.30 -1.71
C ARG A 62 -15.09 26.34 -2.66
N ARG A 63 -14.60 25.13 -2.80
CA ARG A 63 -15.25 24.08 -3.60
C ARG A 63 -16.26 23.25 -2.80
N GLY A 64 -16.49 23.57 -1.54
CA GLY A 64 -17.46 22.86 -0.70
C GLY A 64 -16.94 21.60 -0.03
N HIS A 65 -15.63 21.39 -0.02
CA HIS A 65 -15.03 20.27 0.70
C HIS A 65 -14.68 20.66 2.13
N PRO A 66 -14.88 19.75 3.12
CA PRO A 66 -14.58 20.04 4.52
C PRO A 66 -13.07 20.09 4.81
N GLY A 67 -12.24 19.61 3.93
CA GLY A 67 -10.80 19.55 4.08
C GLY A 67 -10.12 19.16 2.78
N MET A 68 -8.80 19.00 2.83
CA MET A 68 -8.02 18.49 1.70
C MET A 68 -8.38 17.04 1.41
N LEU A 69 -8.32 16.67 0.15
CA LEU A 69 -8.63 15.30 -0.31
C LEU A 69 -7.36 14.53 -0.61
N ALA A 70 -7.33 13.26 -0.22
CA ALA A 70 -6.26 12.37 -0.64
C ALA A 70 -6.31 12.16 -2.16
N HIS A 71 -5.13 12.00 -2.78
CA HIS A 71 -5.07 11.58 -4.18
C HIS A 71 -5.72 10.21 -4.33
N GLY A 72 -6.56 10.02 -5.36
CA GLY A 72 -7.18 8.72 -5.62
C GLY A 72 -6.15 7.61 -5.80
N MET A 73 -5.10 7.87 -6.55
CA MET A 73 -4.01 6.92 -6.74
C MET A 73 -3.20 6.68 -5.46
N GLN A 74 -3.07 7.68 -4.59
CA GLN A 74 -2.46 7.52 -3.27
C GLN A 74 -3.22 6.49 -2.42
N VAL A 75 -4.54 6.60 -2.39
CA VAL A 75 -5.39 5.64 -1.67
C VAL A 75 -5.24 4.25 -2.27
N MET A 76 -5.22 4.15 -3.59
CA MET A 76 -5.09 2.88 -4.31
C MET A 76 -3.77 2.18 -4.01
N ILE A 77 -2.64 2.89 -4.01
CA ILE A 77 -1.33 2.30 -3.72
C ILE A 77 -1.20 1.80 -2.27
N GLN A 78 -2.02 2.30 -1.35
CA GLN A 78 -2.05 1.78 0.02
C GLN A 78 -2.61 0.35 0.09
N THR A 79 -3.28 -0.09 -0.96
CA THR A 79 -3.76 -1.47 -1.10
C THR A 79 -2.76 -2.38 -1.82
N ALA A 80 -1.59 -1.86 -2.16
CA ALA A 80 -0.54 -2.63 -2.82
C ALA A 80 -0.12 -3.84 -2.00
N ALA A 81 0.37 -4.85 -2.67
CA ALA A 81 0.80 -6.10 -2.06
C ALA A 81 1.77 -5.91 -0.88
N GLY A 82 2.57 -4.84 -0.90
CA GLY A 82 3.50 -4.49 0.16
C GLY A 82 2.90 -3.97 1.47
N ALA A 83 1.60 -3.70 1.51
CA ALA A 83 0.97 -3.01 2.63
C ALA A 83 0.57 -3.91 3.81
N GLY A 84 0.58 -5.23 3.65
CA GLY A 84 0.19 -6.20 4.68
C GLY A 84 1.11 -7.41 4.73
N VAL A 85 0.56 -8.56 5.02
CA VAL A 85 1.31 -9.83 5.09
C VAL A 85 1.74 -10.36 3.71
N PHE A 86 1.09 -9.90 2.65
CA PHE A 86 1.26 -10.42 1.30
C PHE A 86 2.71 -10.43 0.80
N PRO A 87 3.57 -9.42 1.08
CA PRO A 87 4.96 -9.48 0.68
C PRO A 87 5.71 -10.69 1.20
N HIS A 88 5.39 -11.12 2.42
CA HIS A 88 6.01 -12.30 3.01
C HIS A 88 5.54 -13.59 2.35
N LEU A 89 4.30 -13.59 1.85
CA LEU A 89 3.74 -14.75 1.15
C LEU A 89 4.34 -14.94 -0.26
N VAL A 90 4.72 -13.84 -0.92
CA VAL A 90 5.19 -13.86 -2.31
C VAL A 90 6.66 -13.52 -2.47
N ALA A 91 7.41 -13.41 -1.38
CA ALA A 91 8.78 -12.89 -1.37
C ALA A 91 9.70 -13.53 -2.41
N ASP A 92 9.59 -14.84 -2.61
CA ASP A 92 10.45 -15.57 -3.54
C ASP A 92 9.72 -15.95 -4.85
N SER A 93 8.42 -15.74 -4.92
CA SER A 93 7.59 -16.23 -6.03
C SER A 93 7.05 -15.12 -6.93
N LEU A 94 7.03 -13.88 -6.47
CA LEU A 94 6.54 -12.74 -7.25
C LEU A 94 7.52 -12.37 -8.35
N VAL A 95 7.05 -12.37 -9.59
CA VAL A 95 7.84 -11.92 -10.75
C VAL A 95 7.45 -10.52 -11.17
N ALA A 96 6.17 -10.26 -11.34
CA ALA A 96 5.66 -8.95 -11.77
C ALA A 96 4.18 -8.80 -11.43
N MET A 97 3.74 -7.55 -11.29
CA MET A 97 2.32 -7.20 -11.27
C MET A 97 1.92 -6.76 -12.68
N LEU A 98 0.95 -7.43 -13.27
CA LEU A 98 0.49 -7.14 -14.63
C LEU A 98 -0.71 -6.20 -14.62
N GLU A 99 -1.58 -6.32 -13.63
CA GLU A 99 -2.81 -5.54 -13.53
C GLU A 99 -3.18 -5.32 -12.07
N CYS A 100 -3.73 -4.14 -11.80
CA CYS A 100 -4.35 -3.80 -10.52
C CYS A 100 -5.64 -3.03 -10.81
N SER A 101 -6.73 -3.43 -10.19
CA SER A 101 -8.02 -2.76 -10.31
C SER A 101 -8.70 -2.60 -8.95
N ALA A 102 -9.53 -1.60 -8.85
CA ALA A 102 -10.28 -1.30 -7.64
C ALA A 102 -11.75 -0.99 -7.95
#